data_c339eff579c9e473dee7740eba531e1a
#
_entry.id   c339eff579c9e473dee7740eba531e1a
#
_cell.length_a   1.000
_cell.length_b   1.000
_cell.length_c   1.000
_cell.angle_alpha   90.00
_cell.angle_beta   90.00
_cell.angle_gamma   90.00
#
_symmetry.space_group_name_H-M   'P 1'
#
loop_
_entity.id
_entity.type
_entity.pdbx_description
1 polymer ?
#
loop_
_entity_poly.entity_id
_entity_poly.type
_entity_poly.pdbx_seq_one_letter_code
_entity_poly.pdbx_strand_id
1 'polypeptide(L)'
;MTNNKTKIDVKNLNLYYGTNQALYDINVKLFENKITALIGPSGCGKSTFLRCINRMNDLIPIVKIDGQIVIDNKNIYDKDVDEVSVRKKIGMVFQQPNPFPKSIYDNVAYAPLKHGIVKKGKDCDELVETSLRKSGLWDEVKDKLTQPGTSLSGGQQQRLCIARTIAIKPEVILMDEPTSALDPISTEKIEALMLELKNDYSIITVTHNMQQAARVADYTAFFHLGKLIEYDETETIFVNPNNKKTEDYITGRFG
;
A
#
# COMPACT_ATOMS: atom_id res chain seq x y z
N MET A 1 23.70 -3.83 -13.50
CA MET A 1 22.94 -4.15 -12.28
C MET A 1 22.61 -2.85 -11.60
N THR A 2 21.36 -2.40 -11.67
CA THR A 2 20.92 -1.22 -10.94
C THR A 2 21.02 -1.53 -9.46
N ASN A 3 21.81 -0.76 -8.74
CA ASN A 3 22.04 -0.92 -7.31
C ASN A 3 20.79 -0.43 -6.56
N ASN A 4 19.70 -1.24 -6.58
CA ASN A 4 18.44 -0.90 -5.96
C ASN A 4 18.60 -0.92 -4.44
N LYS A 5 18.42 0.23 -3.80
CA LYS A 5 18.47 0.35 -2.34
C LYS A 5 17.27 -0.36 -1.72
N THR A 6 17.52 -1.28 -0.81
CA THR A 6 16.47 -1.98 -0.07
C THR A 6 15.78 -1.01 0.90
N LYS A 7 14.46 -0.91 0.82
CA LYS A 7 13.62 -0.13 1.75
C LYS A 7 13.09 -0.98 2.88
N ILE A 8 12.63 -2.19 2.56
CA ILE A 8 12.08 -3.14 3.53
C ILE A 8 12.76 -4.49 3.30
N ASP A 9 13.33 -5.07 4.35
CA ASP A 9 13.92 -6.41 4.35
C ASP A 9 13.11 -7.33 5.26
N VAL A 10 12.40 -8.29 4.66
CA VAL A 10 11.56 -9.28 5.36
C VAL A 10 12.32 -10.59 5.48
N LYS A 11 12.41 -11.13 6.69
CA LYS A 11 13.18 -12.34 6.99
C LYS A 11 12.37 -13.33 7.81
N ASN A 12 12.21 -14.54 7.27
CA ASN A 12 11.57 -15.69 7.91
C ASN A 12 10.20 -15.33 8.53
N LEU A 13 9.42 -14.49 7.85
CA LEU A 13 8.15 -14.01 8.37
C LEU A 13 7.10 -15.11 8.33
N ASN A 14 6.57 -15.43 9.51
CA ASN A 14 5.46 -16.35 9.72
C ASN A 14 4.32 -15.62 10.43
N LEU A 15 3.07 -15.92 10.08
CA LEU A 15 1.90 -15.38 10.76
C LEU A 15 0.87 -16.46 11.01
N TYR A 16 0.30 -16.42 12.21
CA TYR A 16 -0.72 -17.35 12.67
C TYR A 16 -1.96 -16.59 13.14
N TYR A 17 -3.14 -17.10 12.77
CA TYR A 17 -4.44 -16.75 13.36
C TYR A 17 -4.83 -17.86 14.34
N GLY A 18 -4.57 -17.70 15.63
CA GLY A 18 -4.67 -18.76 16.61
C GLY A 18 -3.73 -19.93 16.25
N THR A 19 -4.31 -21.09 15.94
CA THR A 19 -3.56 -22.29 15.51
C THR A 19 -3.33 -22.38 14.00
N ASN A 20 -4.04 -21.55 13.22
CA ASN A 20 -3.97 -21.62 11.75
C ASN A 20 -2.85 -20.73 11.22
N GLN A 21 -1.84 -21.32 10.58
CA GLN A 21 -0.79 -20.55 9.93
C GLN A 21 -1.27 -20.00 8.58
N ALA A 22 -1.07 -18.70 8.37
CA ALA A 22 -1.50 -17.98 7.17
C ALA A 22 -0.33 -17.51 6.30
N LEU A 23 0.86 -17.29 6.88
CA LEU A 23 2.08 -16.98 6.15
C LEU A 23 3.20 -17.92 6.58
N TYR A 24 3.94 -18.41 5.60
CA TYR A 24 4.98 -19.45 5.76
C TYR A 24 6.32 -18.94 5.25
N ASP A 25 7.23 -18.60 6.16
CA ASP A 25 8.64 -18.31 5.89
C ASP A 25 8.86 -17.31 4.73
N ILE A 26 8.18 -16.17 4.80
CA ILE A 26 8.31 -15.15 3.75
C ILE A 26 9.65 -14.43 3.91
N ASN A 27 10.42 -14.45 2.82
CA ASN A 27 11.70 -13.78 2.69
C ASN A 27 11.70 -12.92 1.42
N VAL A 28 11.80 -11.58 1.55
CA VAL A 28 11.76 -10.67 0.40
C VAL A 28 12.39 -9.32 0.74
N LYS A 29 13.08 -8.73 -0.23
CA LYS A 29 13.58 -7.34 -0.17
C LYS A 29 12.77 -6.46 -1.09
N LEU A 30 12.12 -5.45 -0.54
CA LEU A 30 11.36 -4.46 -1.29
C LEU A 30 12.19 -3.19 -1.43
N PHE A 31 12.20 -2.59 -2.63
CA PHE A 31 13.14 -1.54 -2.97
C PHE A 31 12.56 -0.14 -2.82
N GLU A 32 13.45 0.82 -2.55
CA GLU A 32 13.12 2.24 -2.41
C GLU A 32 12.66 2.83 -3.74
N ASN A 33 11.59 3.66 -3.68
CA ASN A 33 11.02 4.36 -4.84
C ASN A 33 10.66 3.42 -6.00
N LYS A 34 10.13 2.24 -5.67
CA LYS A 34 9.64 1.23 -6.60
C LYS A 34 8.21 0.85 -6.25
N ILE A 35 7.46 0.44 -7.27
CA ILE A 35 6.16 -0.20 -7.09
C ILE A 35 6.36 -1.71 -7.09
N THR A 36 5.99 -2.36 -5.99
CA THR A 36 5.92 -3.83 -5.91
C THR A 36 4.47 -4.28 -5.91
N ALA A 37 4.06 -5.06 -6.89
CA ALA A 37 2.75 -5.69 -6.93
C ALA A 37 2.77 -7.05 -6.24
N LEU A 38 1.79 -7.32 -5.38
CA LEU A 38 1.53 -8.64 -4.79
C LEU A 38 0.35 -9.26 -5.55
N ILE A 39 0.61 -10.36 -6.28
CA ILE A 39 -0.39 -11.08 -7.06
C ILE A 39 -0.60 -12.49 -6.51
N GLY A 40 -1.70 -13.15 -6.89
CA GLY A 40 -2.03 -14.51 -6.49
C GLY A 40 -3.52 -14.71 -6.24
N PRO A 41 -4.00 -15.96 -6.06
CA PRO A 41 -5.40 -16.27 -5.81
C PRO A 41 -5.95 -15.57 -4.57
N SER A 42 -7.29 -15.41 -4.50
CA SER A 42 -7.96 -14.89 -3.31
C SER A 42 -7.65 -15.78 -2.10
N GLY A 43 -7.44 -15.17 -0.93
CA GLY A 43 -7.12 -15.89 0.31
C GLY A 43 -5.69 -16.44 0.42
N CYS A 44 -4.80 -16.22 -0.55
CA CYS A 44 -3.42 -16.74 -0.49
C CYS A 44 -2.45 -15.97 0.44
N GLY A 45 -2.93 -14.96 1.19
CA GLY A 45 -2.12 -14.27 2.20
C GLY A 45 -1.57 -12.88 1.81
N LYS A 46 -1.85 -12.33 0.61
CA LYS A 46 -1.35 -11.03 0.14
C LYS A 46 -1.66 -9.87 1.10
N SER A 47 -2.95 -9.66 1.40
CA SER A 47 -3.39 -8.59 2.31
C SER A 47 -2.93 -8.84 3.75
N THR A 48 -2.80 -10.11 4.17
CA THR A 48 -2.20 -10.47 5.46
C THR A 48 -0.73 -10.05 5.49
N PHE A 49 0.04 -10.35 4.46
CA PHE A 49 1.44 -9.92 4.34
C PHE A 49 1.54 -8.39 4.30
N LEU A 50 0.73 -7.72 3.48
CA LEU A 50 0.70 -6.27 3.39
C LEU A 50 0.49 -5.61 4.77
N ARG A 51 -0.45 -6.13 5.56
CA ARG A 51 -0.78 -5.64 6.91
C ARG A 51 0.27 -5.99 7.97
N CYS A 52 1.19 -6.92 7.72
CA CYS A 52 2.36 -7.11 8.58
C CYS A 52 3.31 -5.93 8.48
N ILE A 53 3.48 -5.35 7.29
CA ILE A 53 4.46 -4.28 7.03
C ILE A 53 4.17 -3.02 7.87
N ASN A 54 2.90 -2.71 8.16
CA ASN A 54 2.52 -1.56 8.99
C ASN A 54 1.94 -1.93 10.36
N ARG A 55 2.11 -3.18 10.79
CA ARG A 55 1.64 -3.69 12.08
C ARG A 55 0.11 -3.60 12.28
N MET A 56 -0.68 -3.56 11.18
CA MET A 56 -2.14 -3.57 11.30
C MET A 56 -2.69 -4.90 11.82
N ASN A 57 -1.97 -6.00 11.63
CA ASN A 57 -2.36 -7.31 12.17
C ASN A 57 -2.31 -7.37 13.70
N ASP A 58 -1.54 -6.49 14.36
CA ASP A 58 -1.48 -6.39 15.83
C ASP A 58 -2.84 -6.01 16.45
N LEU A 59 -3.76 -5.45 15.65
CA LEU A 59 -5.12 -5.14 16.10
C LEU A 59 -6.01 -6.38 16.23
N ILE A 60 -5.54 -7.54 15.78
CA ILE A 60 -6.28 -8.81 15.84
C ILE A 60 -5.73 -9.65 16.99
N PRO A 61 -6.46 -9.82 18.11
CA PRO A 61 -5.91 -10.40 19.34
C PRO A 61 -5.36 -11.83 19.21
N ILE A 62 -5.84 -12.61 18.23
CA ILE A 62 -5.40 -13.99 18.00
C ILE A 62 -4.19 -14.11 17.07
N VAL A 63 -3.68 -12.98 16.55
CA VAL A 63 -2.54 -12.99 15.64
C VAL A 63 -1.24 -13.18 16.41
N LYS A 64 -0.42 -14.08 15.89
CA LYS A 64 0.97 -14.25 16.30
C LYS A 64 1.86 -14.11 15.06
N ILE A 65 2.94 -13.32 15.19
CA ILE A 65 3.91 -13.07 14.13
C ILE A 65 5.29 -13.47 14.64
N ASP A 66 5.99 -14.29 13.86
CA ASP A 66 7.39 -14.65 14.08
C ASP A 66 8.22 -14.22 12.85
N GLY A 67 9.49 -13.90 13.04
CA GLY A 67 10.37 -13.37 11.98
C GLY A 67 10.63 -11.88 12.15
N GLN A 68 11.13 -11.24 11.09
CA GLN A 68 11.55 -9.85 11.13
C GLN A 68 11.09 -9.08 9.89
N ILE A 69 10.70 -7.83 10.09
CA ILE A 69 10.54 -6.83 9.02
C ILE A 69 11.42 -5.64 9.39
N VAL A 70 12.50 -5.47 8.64
CA VAL A 70 13.52 -4.45 8.92
C VAL A 70 13.33 -3.26 7.99
N ILE A 71 13.20 -2.07 8.59
CA ILE A 71 13.10 -0.77 7.91
C ILE A 71 14.11 0.16 8.57
N ASP A 72 14.93 0.84 7.79
CA ASP A 72 15.99 1.72 8.29
C ASP A 72 16.89 1.02 9.34
N ASN A 73 17.26 -0.23 9.09
CA ASN A 73 18.08 -1.10 9.96
C ASN A 73 17.43 -1.44 11.31
N LYS A 74 16.14 -1.21 11.49
CA LYS A 74 15.41 -1.55 12.72
C LYS A 74 14.25 -2.51 12.41
N ASN A 75 14.15 -3.61 13.17
CA ASN A 75 13.01 -4.50 13.07
C ASN A 75 11.77 -3.83 13.68
N ILE A 76 10.70 -3.70 12.90
CA ILE A 76 9.48 -3.00 13.34
C ILE A 76 8.71 -3.75 14.44
N TYR A 77 9.05 -5.01 14.71
CA TYR A 77 8.46 -5.85 15.76
C TYR A 77 9.30 -5.90 17.05
N ASP A 78 10.40 -5.14 17.14
CA ASP A 78 11.16 -5.04 18.39
C ASP A 78 10.32 -4.38 19.49
N LYS A 79 10.52 -4.79 20.73
CA LYS A 79 9.70 -4.38 21.90
C LYS A 79 9.73 -2.87 22.18
N ASP A 80 10.80 -2.20 21.78
CA ASP A 80 11.00 -0.75 21.94
C ASP A 80 10.45 0.07 20.75
N VAL A 81 9.85 -0.57 19.75
CA VAL A 81 9.27 0.11 18.58
C VAL A 81 7.81 0.42 18.82
N ASP A 82 7.48 1.72 18.82
CA ASP A 82 6.12 2.22 18.88
C ASP A 82 5.39 1.99 17.55
N GLU A 83 4.26 1.27 17.58
CA GLU A 83 3.47 0.96 16.40
C GLU A 83 2.84 2.20 15.74
N VAL A 84 2.59 3.26 16.49
CA VAL A 84 2.08 4.53 15.92
C VAL A 84 3.15 5.17 15.05
N SER A 85 4.40 5.14 15.49
CA SER A 85 5.56 5.62 14.71
C SER A 85 5.75 4.82 13.43
N VAL A 86 5.56 3.49 13.47
CA VAL A 86 5.59 2.64 12.26
C VAL A 86 4.48 3.04 11.29
N ARG A 87 3.24 3.21 11.77
CA ARG A 87 2.08 3.58 10.93
C ARG A 87 2.15 5.00 10.38
N LYS A 88 2.95 5.89 10.98
CA LYS A 88 3.28 7.20 10.39
C LYS A 88 4.21 7.08 9.20
N LYS A 89 5.23 6.23 9.29
CA LYS A 89 6.20 5.98 8.21
C LYS A 89 5.59 5.17 7.07
N ILE A 90 4.60 4.31 7.36
CA ILE A 90 4.01 3.36 6.43
C ILE A 90 2.51 3.59 6.37
N GLY A 91 2.10 4.43 5.42
CA GLY A 91 0.70 4.74 5.18
C GLY A 91 -0.04 3.59 4.51
N MET A 92 -1.37 3.57 4.64
CA MET A 92 -2.20 2.53 4.03
C MET A 92 -3.45 3.11 3.35
N VAL A 93 -3.70 2.64 2.15
CA VAL A 93 -4.91 2.87 1.36
C VAL A 93 -5.66 1.54 1.27
N PHE A 94 -6.92 1.53 1.67
CA PHE A 94 -7.75 0.32 1.73
C PHE A 94 -8.50 0.08 0.43
N GLN A 95 -8.98 -1.16 0.26
CA GLN A 95 -9.75 -1.61 -0.89
C GLN A 95 -11.03 -0.77 -1.10
N GLN A 96 -11.80 -0.57 -0.01
CA GLN A 96 -12.95 0.31 -0.04
C GLN A 96 -12.52 1.70 0.45
N PRO A 97 -12.86 2.76 -0.30
CA PRO A 97 -12.64 4.12 0.18
C PRO A 97 -13.29 4.32 1.54
N ASN A 98 -12.53 4.89 2.47
CA ASN A 98 -13.00 5.10 3.85
C ASN A 98 -12.72 6.53 4.33
N PRO A 99 -13.23 7.56 3.64
CA PRO A 99 -13.09 8.92 4.13
C PRO A 99 -13.73 9.05 5.52
N PHE A 100 -13.12 9.86 6.38
CA PHE A 100 -13.74 10.18 7.65
C PHE A 100 -15.07 10.93 7.43
N PRO A 101 -16.06 10.83 8.33
CA PRO A 101 -17.29 11.62 8.29
C PRO A 101 -17.02 13.09 8.68
N LYS A 102 -16.15 13.74 7.93
CA LYS A 102 -15.61 15.09 8.07
C LYS A 102 -15.55 15.74 6.70
N SER A 103 -15.25 17.04 6.68
CA SER A 103 -15.03 17.77 5.44
C SER A 103 -13.89 17.19 4.60
N ILE A 104 -13.83 17.52 3.30
CA ILE A 104 -12.70 17.16 2.44
C ILE A 104 -11.41 17.72 3.03
N TYR A 105 -11.41 18.98 3.47
CA TYR A 105 -10.28 19.62 4.14
C TYR A 105 -9.84 18.84 5.38
N ASP A 106 -10.77 18.56 6.30
CA ASP A 106 -10.45 17.88 7.56
C ASP A 106 -10.00 16.43 7.36
N ASN A 107 -10.41 15.76 6.30
CA ASN A 107 -9.89 14.42 5.97
C ASN A 107 -8.38 14.46 5.77
N VAL A 108 -7.85 15.48 5.10
CA VAL A 108 -6.42 15.64 4.83
C VAL A 108 -5.68 16.24 6.02
N ALA A 109 -6.26 17.29 6.65
CA ALA A 109 -5.62 18.04 7.73
C ALA A 109 -5.55 17.29 9.07
N TYR A 110 -6.44 16.31 9.30
CA TYR A 110 -6.62 15.66 10.60
C TYR A 110 -5.35 15.05 11.18
N ALA A 111 -4.68 14.18 10.42
CA ALA A 111 -3.49 13.49 10.90
C ALA A 111 -2.29 14.44 11.06
N PRO A 112 -1.96 15.32 10.11
CA PRO A 112 -0.91 16.32 10.27
C PRO A 112 -1.09 17.21 11.50
N LEU A 113 -2.30 17.68 11.77
CA LEU A 113 -2.61 18.48 12.96
C LEU A 113 -2.47 17.67 14.25
N LYS A 114 -3.04 16.47 14.27
CA LYS A 114 -3.00 15.59 15.46
C LYS A 114 -1.57 15.17 15.83
N HIS A 115 -0.71 14.99 14.85
CA HIS A 115 0.69 14.60 15.07
C HIS A 115 1.65 15.79 15.19
N GLY A 116 1.14 17.04 15.15
CA GLY A 116 1.95 18.23 15.31
C GLY A 116 2.91 18.49 14.13
N ILE A 117 2.63 17.93 12.95
CA ILE A 117 3.42 18.15 11.72
C ILE A 117 3.23 19.59 11.25
N VAL A 118 2.00 20.11 11.36
CA VAL A 118 1.63 21.49 11.07
C VAL A 118 0.71 22.02 12.16
N LYS A 119 0.61 23.36 12.28
CA LYS A 119 -0.40 24.05 13.09
C LYS A 119 -1.54 24.53 12.19
N LYS A 120 -2.72 24.80 12.77
CA LYS A 120 -3.83 25.45 12.05
C LYS A 120 -3.37 26.79 11.48
N GLY A 121 -3.77 27.09 10.25
CA GLY A 121 -3.44 28.31 9.52
C GLY A 121 -2.78 27.99 8.18
N LYS A 122 -2.07 28.96 7.63
CA LYS A 122 -1.53 28.95 6.27
C LYS A 122 -0.73 27.68 5.92
N ASP A 123 0.14 27.22 6.82
CA ASP A 123 0.97 26.00 6.58
C ASP A 123 0.09 24.75 6.43
N CYS A 124 -1.02 24.67 7.18
CA CYS A 124 -1.98 23.57 7.07
C CYS A 124 -2.76 23.67 5.75
N ASP A 125 -3.16 24.88 5.34
CA ASP A 125 -3.87 25.09 4.08
C ASP A 125 -3.00 24.72 2.89
N GLU A 126 -1.73 25.12 2.89
CA GLU A 126 -0.75 24.76 1.86
C GLU A 126 -0.49 23.24 1.81
N LEU A 127 -0.43 22.58 2.98
CA LEU A 127 -0.26 21.12 3.07
C LEU A 127 -1.48 20.41 2.48
N VAL A 128 -2.69 20.85 2.82
CA VAL A 128 -3.95 20.27 2.30
C VAL A 128 -4.02 20.44 0.78
N GLU A 129 -3.77 21.65 0.27
CA GLU A 129 -3.75 21.90 -1.17
C GLU A 129 -2.72 21.03 -1.88
N THR A 130 -1.48 20.99 -1.38
CA THR A 130 -0.40 20.19 -1.96
C THR A 130 -0.77 18.70 -1.99
N SER A 131 -1.37 18.17 -0.91
CA SER A 131 -1.76 16.77 -0.85
C SER A 131 -2.91 16.44 -1.82
N LEU A 132 -3.89 17.34 -1.95
CA LEU A 132 -4.97 17.20 -2.91
C LEU A 132 -4.49 17.33 -4.37
N ARG A 133 -3.51 18.19 -4.64
CA ARG A 133 -2.86 18.28 -5.96
C ARG A 133 -2.10 17.02 -6.30
N LYS A 134 -1.25 16.54 -5.37
CA LYS A 134 -0.49 15.29 -5.54
C LYS A 134 -1.39 14.07 -5.72
N SER A 135 -2.63 14.08 -5.22
CA SER A 135 -3.60 13.00 -5.44
C SER A 135 -4.49 13.20 -6.68
N GLY A 136 -4.23 14.22 -7.49
CA GLY A 136 -5.02 14.56 -8.68
C GLY A 136 -6.48 14.93 -8.38
N LEU A 137 -6.77 15.43 -7.17
CA LEU A 137 -8.14 15.73 -6.73
C LEU A 137 -8.44 17.23 -6.62
N TRP A 138 -7.41 18.07 -6.52
CA TRP A 138 -7.57 19.51 -6.21
C TRP A 138 -8.56 20.23 -7.10
N ASP A 139 -8.42 20.14 -8.41
CA ASP A 139 -9.25 20.90 -9.35
C ASP A 139 -10.73 20.49 -9.32
N GLU A 140 -11.03 19.29 -8.83
CA GLU A 140 -12.39 18.79 -8.67
C GLU A 140 -13.04 19.23 -7.34
N VAL A 141 -12.22 19.66 -6.35
CA VAL A 141 -12.73 19.89 -4.97
C VAL A 141 -12.38 21.25 -4.36
N LYS A 142 -11.52 22.06 -4.98
CA LYS A 142 -11.01 23.32 -4.43
C LYS A 142 -12.11 24.31 -3.97
N ASP A 143 -13.25 24.31 -4.66
CA ASP A 143 -14.37 25.21 -4.36
C ASP A 143 -15.40 24.61 -3.38
N LYS A 144 -15.14 23.38 -2.86
CA LYS A 144 -16.05 22.66 -1.97
C LYS A 144 -15.35 21.92 -0.82
N LEU A 145 -14.20 22.43 -0.37
CA LEU A 145 -13.36 21.81 0.67
C LEU A 145 -14.10 21.61 2.01
N THR A 146 -15.12 22.38 2.29
CA THR A 146 -15.96 22.27 3.50
C THR A 146 -17.05 21.18 3.40
N GLN A 147 -17.31 20.66 2.20
CA GLN A 147 -18.30 19.59 2.03
C GLN A 147 -17.80 18.27 2.61
N PRO A 148 -18.72 17.37 3.02
CA PRO A 148 -18.34 16.05 3.54
C PRO A 148 -17.54 15.25 2.51
N GLY A 149 -16.43 14.64 2.94
CA GLY A 149 -15.64 13.74 2.08
C GLY A 149 -16.42 12.54 1.56
N THR A 150 -17.45 12.11 2.31
CA THR A 150 -18.36 11.02 1.93
C THR A 150 -19.33 11.36 0.79
N SER A 151 -19.48 12.64 0.44
CA SER A 151 -20.34 13.07 -0.68
C SER A 151 -19.66 12.94 -2.05
N LEU A 152 -18.37 12.63 -2.08
CA LEU A 152 -17.60 12.44 -3.30
C LEU A 152 -17.93 11.10 -3.99
N SER A 153 -17.67 11.00 -5.30
CA SER A 153 -17.74 9.72 -6.02
C SER A 153 -16.71 8.71 -5.50
N GLY A 154 -16.88 7.42 -5.76
CA GLY A 154 -15.97 6.37 -5.29
C GLY A 154 -14.49 6.64 -5.66
N GLY A 155 -14.22 6.99 -6.91
CA GLY A 155 -12.86 7.34 -7.35
C GLY A 155 -12.31 8.62 -6.72
N GLN A 156 -13.18 9.62 -6.48
CA GLN A 156 -12.78 10.82 -5.73
C GLN A 156 -12.50 10.52 -4.27
N GLN A 157 -13.34 9.68 -3.62
CA GLN A 157 -13.10 9.23 -2.25
C GLN A 157 -11.78 8.48 -2.11
N GLN A 158 -11.45 7.62 -3.08
CA GLN A 158 -10.18 6.90 -3.08
C GLN A 158 -8.99 7.85 -3.19
N ARG A 159 -9.06 8.83 -4.11
CA ARG A 159 -8.01 9.87 -4.21
C ARG A 159 -7.94 10.75 -2.95
N LEU A 160 -9.06 11.00 -2.28
CA LEU A 160 -9.06 11.68 -0.98
C LEU A 160 -8.36 10.84 0.10
N CYS A 161 -8.58 9.52 0.12
CA CYS A 161 -7.86 8.61 1.04
C CYS A 161 -6.36 8.57 0.73
N ILE A 162 -5.95 8.66 -0.55
CA ILE A 162 -4.54 8.80 -0.92
C ILE A 162 -4.00 10.15 -0.46
N ALA A 163 -4.71 11.27 -0.69
CA ALA A 163 -4.32 12.60 -0.21
C ALA A 163 -4.10 12.62 1.31
N ARG A 164 -5.03 12.02 2.06
CA ARG A 164 -4.93 11.85 3.52
C ARG A 164 -3.67 11.05 3.91
N THR A 165 -3.36 10.00 3.17
CA THR A 165 -2.21 9.14 3.44
C THR A 165 -0.89 9.87 3.19
N ILE A 166 -0.75 10.60 2.08
CA ILE A 166 0.48 11.31 1.74
C ILE A 166 0.70 12.60 2.55
N ALA A 167 -0.37 13.15 3.16
CA ALA A 167 -0.29 14.38 3.97
C ALA A 167 0.65 14.26 5.18
N ILE A 168 0.84 13.07 5.74
CA ILE A 168 1.80 12.81 6.82
C ILE A 168 3.22 12.54 6.33
N LYS A 169 3.45 12.60 5.00
CA LYS A 169 4.73 12.33 4.33
C LYS A 169 5.33 10.98 4.72
N PRO A 170 4.62 9.86 4.48
CA PRO A 170 5.15 8.53 4.78
C PRO A 170 6.37 8.23 3.89
N GLU A 171 7.11 7.18 4.21
CA GLU A 171 8.21 6.67 3.37
C GLU A 171 7.72 5.54 2.45
N VAL A 172 6.67 4.85 2.87
CA VAL A 172 6.05 3.72 2.16
C VAL A 172 4.55 3.90 2.12
N ILE A 173 3.94 3.58 0.98
CA ILE A 173 2.48 3.53 0.82
C ILE A 173 2.07 2.09 0.49
N LEU A 174 1.23 1.52 1.35
CA LEU A 174 0.59 0.23 1.13
C LEU A 174 -0.78 0.46 0.48
N MET A 175 -1.11 -0.29 -0.56
CA MET A 175 -2.39 -0.21 -1.25
C MET A 175 -3.02 -1.60 -1.36
N ASP A 176 -4.11 -1.84 -0.63
CA ASP A 176 -4.83 -3.11 -0.66
C ASP A 176 -5.95 -3.02 -1.70
N GLU A 177 -5.72 -3.53 -2.91
CA GLU A 177 -6.66 -3.53 -4.04
C GLU A 177 -7.32 -2.16 -4.32
N PRO A 178 -6.54 -1.08 -4.50
CA PRO A 178 -7.04 0.30 -4.47
C PRO A 178 -8.04 0.65 -5.58
N THR A 179 -8.19 -0.19 -6.59
CA THR A 179 -9.03 0.06 -7.78
C THR A 179 -10.16 -0.95 -7.97
N SER A 180 -10.27 -1.98 -7.11
CA SER A 180 -11.21 -3.10 -7.30
C SER A 180 -12.69 -2.70 -7.28
N ALA A 181 -13.03 -1.60 -6.61
CA ALA A 181 -14.39 -1.07 -6.50
C ALA A 181 -14.64 0.14 -7.42
N LEU A 182 -13.73 0.43 -8.38
CA LEU A 182 -13.78 1.63 -9.20
C LEU A 182 -14.13 1.31 -10.67
N ASP A 183 -14.71 2.29 -11.33
CA ASP A 183 -14.90 2.28 -12.77
C ASP A 183 -13.56 2.36 -13.54
N PRO A 184 -13.52 2.00 -14.85
CA PRO A 184 -12.28 1.99 -15.63
C PRO A 184 -11.56 3.34 -15.68
N ILE A 185 -12.28 4.45 -15.78
CA ILE A 185 -11.69 5.80 -15.86
C ILE A 185 -11.03 6.16 -14.52
N SER A 186 -11.71 5.88 -13.41
CA SER A 186 -11.16 6.08 -12.07
C SER A 186 -9.95 5.17 -11.80
N THR A 187 -9.98 3.94 -12.30
CA THR A 187 -8.86 3.00 -12.23
C THR A 187 -7.63 3.56 -12.93
N GLU A 188 -7.76 4.03 -14.17
CA GLU A 188 -6.67 4.63 -14.94
C GLU A 188 -6.04 5.83 -14.22
N LYS A 189 -6.87 6.69 -13.62
CA LYS A 189 -6.39 7.83 -12.81
C LYS A 189 -5.57 7.38 -11.60
N ILE A 190 -5.98 6.30 -10.91
CA ILE A 190 -5.21 5.77 -9.77
C ILE A 190 -3.91 5.12 -10.25
N GLU A 191 -3.91 4.40 -11.37
CA GLU A 191 -2.69 3.82 -11.95
C GLU A 191 -1.67 4.91 -12.33
N ALA A 192 -2.12 5.96 -13.03
CA ALA A 192 -1.27 7.11 -13.35
C ALA A 192 -0.71 7.78 -12.08
N LEU A 193 -1.56 7.97 -11.07
CA LEU A 193 -1.16 8.52 -9.78
C LEU A 193 -0.10 7.66 -9.08
N MET A 194 -0.21 6.34 -9.11
CA MET A 194 0.82 5.44 -8.55
C MET A 194 2.17 5.63 -9.23
N LEU A 195 2.19 5.78 -10.56
CA LEU A 195 3.41 6.03 -11.33
C LEU A 195 4.06 7.39 -11.00
N GLU A 196 3.28 8.40 -10.69
CA GLU A 196 3.79 9.70 -10.23
C GLU A 196 4.32 9.60 -8.79
N LEU A 197 3.55 8.97 -7.89
CA LEU A 197 3.89 8.87 -6.46
C LEU A 197 5.15 8.03 -6.20
N LYS A 198 5.49 7.06 -7.06
CA LYS A 198 6.70 6.23 -6.87
C LYS A 198 8.00 7.03 -6.89
N ASN A 199 8.00 8.25 -7.44
CA ASN A 199 9.18 9.10 -7.42
C ASN A 199 9.54 9.58 -6.00
N ASP A 200 8.53 9.72 -5.14
CA ASP A 200 8.67 10.19 -3.76
C ASP A 200 8.53 9.06 -2.73
N TYR A 201 7.82 7.97 -3.07
CA TYR A 201 7.40 6.93 -2.13
C TYR A 201 7.70 5.53 -2.66
N SER A 202 8.03 4.60 -1.77
CA SER A 202 8.00 3.18 -2.10
C SER A 202 6.55 2.69 -2.00
N ILE A 203 6.05 1.98 -3.02
CA ILE A 203 4.65 1.54 -3.06
C ILE A 203 4.58 0.02 -3.09
N ILE A 204 3.78 -0.56 -2.20
CA ILE A 204 3.44 -1.98 -2.24
C ILE A 204 1.93 -2.09 -2.45
N THR A 205 1.53 -2.71 -3.55
CA THR A 205 0.11 -2.84 -3.90
C THR A 205 -0.31 -4.29 -4.03
N VAL A 206 -1.46 -4.63 -3.45
CA VAL A 206 -2.15 -5.89 -3.74
C VAL A 206 -3.07 -5.67 -4.93
N THR A 207 -3.04 -6.56 -5.89
CA THR A 207 -4.03 -6.59 -6.98
C THR A 207 -4.26 -8.03 -7.45
N HIS A 208 -5.48 -8.31 -7.87
CA HIS A 208 -5.81 -9.54 -8.63
C HIS A 208 -5.96 -9.27 -10.14
N ASN A 209 -5.77 -8.02 -10.55
CA ASN A 209 -5.72 -7.67 -11.97
C ASN A 209 -4.27 -7.71 -12.46
N MET A 210 -3.95 -8.78 -13.20
CA MET A 210 -2.60 -9.01 -13.73
C MET A 210 -2.18 -7.94 -14.73
N GLN A 211 -3.12 -7.44 -15.55
CA GLN A 211 -2.83 -6.37 -16.51
C GLN A 211 -2.45 -5.08 -15.78
N GLN A 212 -3.10 -4.77 -14.65
CA GLN A 212 -2.72 -3.65 -13.82
C GLN A 212 -1.30 -3.84 -13.25
N ALA A 213 -1.01 -5.00 -12.65
CA ALA A 213 0.34 -5.28 -12.15
C ALA A 213 1.40 -5.09 -13.23
N ALA A 214 1.17 -5.64 -14.43
CA ALA A 214 2.08 -5.53 -15.56
C ALA A 214 2.31 -4.07 -16.04
N ARG A 215 1.29 -3.19 -15.91
CA ARG A 215 1.42 -1.79 -16.34
C ARG A 215 2.12 -0.91 -15.34
N VAL A 216 1.91 -1.12 -14.04
CA VAL A 216 2.33 -0.15 -13.02
C VAL A 216 3.52 -0.59 -12.17
N ALA A 217 3.74 -1.89 -12.01
CA ALA A 217 4.74 -2.39 -11.07
C ALA A 217 6.14 -2.49 -11.68
N ASP A 218 7.15 -2.15 -10.89
CA ASP A 218 8.56 -2.42 -11.22
C ASP A 218 8.92 -3.87 -10.86
N TYR A 219 8.38 -4.38 -9.73
CA TYR A 219 8.58 -5.74 -9.21
C TYR A 219 7.23 -6.40 -8.95
N THR A 220 7.18 -7.72 -9.14
CA THR A 220 5.98 -8.52 -8.86
C THR A 220 6.31 -9.71 -7.98
N ALA A 221 5.52 -9.89 -6.94
CA ALA A 221 5.60 -11.01 -5.99
C ALA A 221 4.37 -11.90 -6.14
N PHE A 222 4.57 -13.15 -6.52
CA PHE A 222 3.50 -14.14 -6.63
C PHE A 222 3.34 -14.92 -5.33
N PHE A 223 2.16 -14.83 -4.72
CA PHE A 223 1.78 -15.56 -3.51
C PHE A 223 0.84 -16.72 -3.81
N HIS A 224 1.08 -17.85 -3.14
CA HIS A 224 0.19 -19.02 -3.19
C HIS A 224 0.20 -19.76 -1.86
N LEU A 225 -0.99 -20.00 -1.28
CA LEU A 225 -1.17 -20.74 -0.02
C LEU A 225 -0.24 -20.25 1.10
N GLY A 226 -0.18 -18.94 1.30
CA GLY A 226 0.61 -18.32 2.37
C GLY A 226 2.12 -18.26 2.11
N LYS A 227 2.60 -18.69 0.95
CA LYS A 227 4.02 -18.69 0.57
C LYS A 227 4.29 -17.69 -0.54
N LEU A 228 5.46 -17.06 -0.50
CA LEU A 228 6.01 -16.34 -1.63
C LEU A 228 6.65 -17.38 -2.58
N ILE A 229 6.07 -17.51 -3.77
CA ILE A 229 6.48 -18.50 -4.76
C ILE A 229 7.60 -17.95 -5.63
N GLU A 230 7.45 -16.70 -6.07
CA GLU A 230 8.42 -16.03 -6.92
C GLU A 230 8.36 -14.52 -6.71
N TYR A 231 9.50 -13.85 -6.81
CA TYR A 231 9.63 -12.39 -6.75
C TYR A 231 10.75 -11.95 -7.68
N ASP A 232 10.42 -11.14 -8.66
CA ASP A 232 11.39 -10.64 -9.63
C ASP A 232 10.89 -9.32 -10.26
N GLU A 233 11.66 -8.76 -11.20
CA GLU A 233 11.21 -7.68 -12.07
C GLU A 233 9.90 -8.08 -12.77
N THR A 234 8.97 -7.15 -12.87
CA THR A 234 7.62 -7.41 -13.42
C THR A 234 7.69 -8.01 -14.82
N GLU A 235 8.59 -7.53 -15.66
CA GLU A 235 8.79 -8.06 -17.01
C GLU A 235 9.17 -9.56 -16.98
N THR A 236 10.11 -9.94 -16.10
CA THR A 236 10.51 -11.34 -15.92
C THR A 236 9.31 -12.20 -15.50
N ILE A 237 8.57 -11.76 -14.49
CA ILE A 237 7.41 -12.52 -13.97
C ILE A 237 6.35 -12.75 -15.06
N PHE A 238 6.07 -11.75 -15.90
CA PHE A 238 4.99 -11.84 -16.90
C PHE A 238 5.42 -12.43 -18.24
N VAL A 239 6.70 -12.38 -18.60
CA VAL A 239 7.20 -12.86 -19.90
C VAL A 239 7.87 -14.24 -19.79
N ASN A 240 8.70 -14.43 -18.78
CA ASN A 240 9.48 -15.66 -18.62
C ASN A 240 9.71 -16.00 -17.13
N PRO A 241 8.65 -16.36 -16.38
CA PRO A 241 8.78 -16.71 -14.97
C PRO A 241 9.64 -17.96 -14.78
N ASN A 242 10.43 -17.99 -13.70
CA ASN A 242 11.29 -19.11 -13.37
C ASN A 242 10.53 -20.28 -12.70
N ASN A 243 9.34 -19.99 -12.12
CA ASN A 243 8.54 -20.98 -11.41
C ASN A 243 7.32 -21.41 -12.23
N LYS A 244 7.16 -22.71 -12.43
CA LYS A 244 6.03 -23.27 -13.18
C LYS A 244 4.66 -22.85 -12.62
N LYS A 245 4.51 -22.73 -11.29
CA LYS A 245 3.26 -22.25 -10.68
C LYS A 245 2.95 -20.80 -11.05
N THR A 246 3.97 -19.95 -11.17
CA THR A 246 3.82 -18.57 -11.62
C THR A 246 3.33 -18.55 -13.07
N GLU A 247 3.97 -19.34 -13.95
CA GLU A 247 3.58 -19.48 -15.36
C GLU A 247 2.11 -19.93 -15.48
N ASP A 248 1.73 -20.99 -14.76
CA ASP A 248 0.37 -21.54 -14.78
C ASP A 248 -0.64 -20.50 -14.29
N TYR A 249 -0.32 -19.71 -13.25
CA TYR A 249 -1.19 -18.66 -12.73
C TYR A 249 -1.39 -17.54 -13.77
N ILE A 250 -0.31 -17.03 -14.36
CA ILE A 250 -0.35 -15.92 -15.32
C ILE A 250 -1.05 -16.32 -16.62
N THR A 251 -0.87 -17.57 -17.06
CA THR A 251 -1.50 -18.09 -18.29
C THR A 251 -2.93 -18.58 -18.08
N GLY A 252 -3.49 -18.46 -16.86
CA GLY A 252 -4.84 -18.92 -16.54
C GLY A 252 -5.02 -20.44 -16.49
N ARG A 253 -3.91 -21.21 -16.42
CA ARG A 253 -3.89 -22.68 -16.30
C ARG A 253 -3.88 -23.15 -14.84
N PHE A 254 -4.08 -22.24 -13.92
CA PHE A 254 -4.02 -22.48 -12.49
C PHE A 254 -5.39 -22.97 -11.99
N GLY A 255 -5.52 -24.25 -11.71
CA GLY A 255 -6.74 -24.90 -11.23
C GLY A 255 -6.43 -26.27 -10.66
#